data_f3304f3c55d0d286f8613fb9a1965e2a
#
_entry.id   f3304f3c55d0d286f8613fb9a1965e2a
#
_cell.length_a   1.000
_cell.length_b   1.000
_cell.length_c   1.000
_cell.angle_alpha   90.00
_cell.angle_beta   90.00
_cell.angle_gamma   90.00
#
_symmetry.space_group_name_H-M   'P 1'
#
loop_
_entity.id
_entity.type
_entity.pdbx_description
1 polymer ?
#
loop_
_entity_poly.entity_id
_entity_poly.type
_entity_poly.pdbx_seq_one_letter_code
_entity_poly.pdbx_strand_id
1 'polypeptide(L)'
;KITQGYSRDHRPDLNQWVIQFICENQAGIPLFMKPLSGNSEDKTGFRETLAVHLGQLNRDFKIQYYVFDSAGFVQETLIRLGETRWITRVPETITLARQISDAVAAELATTDTPIRSRSLGVEYAGIRQRWLVICMASSRQRAQNSVQREYVKQGQQEVKAFHFLSKQSFFCAADAGASTRSAAGS
;
A
#
# COMPACT_ATOMS: atom_id res chain seq x y z
N LYS A 1 -13.03 17.83 -13.60
CA LYS A 1 -12.31 18.37 -14.77
C LYS A 1 -11.43 17.29 -15.37
N ILE A 2 -11.48 17.11 -16.69
CA ILE A 2 -10.54 16.25 -17.41
C ILE A 2 -9.21 16.99 -17.46
N THR A 3 -8.14 16.38 -16.98
CA THR A 3 -6.81 16.98 -16.92
C THR A 3 -5.73 15.91 -16.80
N GLN A 4 -4.50 16.28 -17.07
CA GLN A 4 -3.35 15.42 -16.79
C GLN A 4 -3.19 15.25 -15.28
N GLY A 5 -2.74 14.08 -14.85
CA GLY A 5 -2.55 13.75 -13.45
C GLY A 5 -1.72 12.49 -13.28
N TYR A 6 -1.65 11.99 -12.05
CA TYR A 6 -0.96 10.73 -11.77
C TYR A 6 -1.70 9.56 -12.42
N SER A 7 -1.02 8.86 -13.32
CA SER A 7 -1.53 7.67 -13.99
C SER A 7 -0.88 6.41 -13.42
N ARG A 8 -1.68 5.45 -12.97
CA ARG A 8 -1.20 4.12 -12.54
C ARG A 8 -0.63 3.31 -13.71
N ASP A 9 -1.06 3.63 -14.95
CA ASP A 9 -0.59 2.97 -16.16
C ASP A 9 0.67 3.63 -16.75
N HIS A 10 1.32 4.50 -15.97
CA HIS A 10 2.52 5.25 -16.40
C HIS A 10 2.31 6.10 -17.67
N ARG A 11 1.09 6.63 -17.86
CA ARG A 11 0.71 7.51 -18.96
C ARG A 11 0.31 8.91 -18.48
N PRO A 12 1.26 9.69 -17.89
CA PRO A 12 0.98 11.05 -17.39
C PRO A 12 0.71 12.05 -18.54
N ASP A 13 1.00 11.66 -19.77
CA ASP A 13 0.73 12.40 -21.01
C ASP A 13 -0.76 12.44 -21.37
N LEU A 14 -1.56 11.53 -20.85
CA LEU A 14 -2.98 11.45 -21.17
C LEU A 14 -3.84 12.26 -20.22
N ASN A 15 -4.86 12.86 -20.78
CA ASN A 15 -5.94 13.45 -19.99
C ASN A 15 -6.75 12.34 -19.32
N GLN A 16 -7.01 12.50 -18.04
CA GLN A 16 -7.72 11.53 -17.22
C GLN A 16 -8.76 12.20 -16.33
N TRP A 17 -9.64 11.42 -15.79
CA TRP A 17 -10.57 11.78 -14.73
C TRP A 17 -10.73 10.59 -13.80
N VAL A 18 -11.12 10.86 -12.57
CA VAL A 18 -11.27 9.83 -11.54
C VAL A 18 -12.76 9.68 -11.25
N ILE A 19 -13.23 8.45 -11.07
CA ILE A 19 -14.57 8.17 -10.55
C ILE A 19 -14.42 7.53 -9.19
N GLN A 20 -15.11 8.09 -8.23
CA GLN A 20 -15.27 7.49 -6.91
C GLN A 20 -16.60 6.76 -6.85
N PHE A 21 -16.56 5.50 -6.40
CA PHE A 21 -17.74 4.68 -6.20
C PHE A 21 -17.86 4.26 -4.73
N ILE A 22 -19.12 4.16 -4.25
CA ILE A 22 -19.48 3.38 -3.08
C ILE A 22 -20.44 2.33 -3.60
N CYS A 23 -20.05 1.06 -3.50
CA CYS A 23 -20.86 -0.07 -3.98
C CYS A 23 -21.32 -0.92 -2.82
N GLU A 24 -22.48 -1.54 -2.97
CA GLU A 24 -22.89 -2.60 -2.06
C GLU A 24 -22.06 -3.88 -2.33
N ASN A 25 -21.97 -4.76 -1.33
CA ASN A 25 -21.01 -5.87 -1.37
C ASN A 25 -21.48 -7.10 -2.17
N GLN A 26 -22.79 -7.34 -2.33
CA GLN A 26 -23.29 -8.59 -2.87
C GLN A 26 -23.24 -8.65 -4.40
N ALA A 27 -23.73 -7.60 -5.06
CA ALA A 27 -23.78 -7.51 -6.51
C ALA A 27 -22.84 -6.41 -7.08
N GLY A 28 -22.17 -5.63 -6.22
CA GLY A 28 -21.32 -4.54 -6.65
C GLY A 28 -22.09 -3.34 -7.21
N ILE A 29 -23.37 -3.21 -6.86
CA ILE A 29 -24.23 -2.13 -7.36
C ILE A 29 -23.74 -0.80 -6.75
N PRO A 30 -23.45 0.22 -7.56
CA PRO A 30 -23.08 1.54 -7.06
C PRO A 30 -24.24 2.20 -6.32
N LEU A 31 -24.04 2.50 -5.04
CA LEU A 31 -24.95 3.31 -4.21
C LEU A 31 -24.64 4.80 -4.34
N PHE A 32 -23.42 5.12 -4.70
CA PHE A 32 -22.93 6.48 -4.87
C PHE A 32 -21.87 6.51 -5.96
N MET A 33 -21.90 7.54 -6.78
CA MET A 33 -20.91 7.80 -7.83
C MET A 33 -20.61 9.29 -7.92
N LYS A 34 -19.31 9.64 -7.87
CA LYS A 34 -18.84 11.02 -7.98
C LYS A 34 -17.68 11.11 -8.98
N PRO A 35 -17.83 11.86 -10.07
CA PRO A 35 -16.69 12.18 -10.93
C PRO A 35 -15.81 13.22 -10.26
N LEU A 36 -14.51 12.98 -10.27
CA LEU A 36 -13.48 13.87 -9.72
C LEU A 36 -12.54 14.35 -10.82
N SER A 37 -11.76 15.37 -10.52
CA SER A 37 -10.71 15.83 -11.42
C SER A 37 -9.63 14.78 -11.59
N GLY A 38 -8.99 14.71 -12.75
CA GLY A 38 -7.94 13.73 -13.03
C GLY A 38 -6.69 13.86 -12.15
N ASN A 39 -6.51 15.00 -11.48
CA ASN A 39 -5.45 15.22 -10.50
C ASN A 39 -5.93 15.16 -9.04
N SER A 40 -7.12 14.61 -8.78
CA SER A 40 -7.64 14.46 -7.41
C SER A 40 -6.88 13.37 -6.65
N GLU A 41 -6.55 13.67 -5.41
CA GLU A 41 -5.99 12.67 -4.49
C GLU A 41 -7.09 11.78 -3.92
N ASP A 42 -6.85 10.47 -3.90
CA ASP A 42 -7.78 9.47 -3.38
C ASP A 42 -8.20 9.74 -1.93
N LYS A 43 -7.24 10.13 -1.09
CA LYS A 43 -7.47 10.41 0.34
C LYS A 43 -8.40 11.60 0.57
N THR A 44 -8.18 12.68 -0.17
CA THR A 44 -8.97 13.91 -0.06
C THR A 44 -10.39 13.67 -0.58
N GLY A 45 -10.53 13.06 -1.74
CA GLY A 45 -11.85 12.74 -2.32
C GLY A 45 -12.68 11.83 -1.40
N PHE A 46 -12.05 10.82 -0.79
CA PHE A 46 -12.72 9.92 0.14
C PHE A 46 -13.22 10.65 1.40
N ARG A 47 -12.39 11.50 2.03
CA ARG A 47 -12.77 12.30 3.20
C ARG A 47 -13.94 13.24 2.94
N GLU A 48 -13.91 13.93 1.81
CA GLU A 48 -14.99 14.85 1.41
C GLU A 48 -16.29 14.09 1.22
N THR A 49 -16.25 12.94 0.56
CA THR A 49 -17.45 12.12 0.32
C THR A 49 -18.04 11.62 1.62
N LEU A 50 -17.23 11.13 2.56
CA LEU A 50 -17.72 10.75 3.88
C LEU A 50 -18.28 11.98 4.64
N ALA A 51 -17.62 13.12 4.54
CA ALA A 51 -18.06 14.33 5.22
C ALA A 51 -19.48 14.73 4.84
N VAL A 52 -19.81 14.62 3.56
CA VAL A 52 -21.08 15.11 3.00
C VAL A 52 -22.16 14.03 3.05
N HIS A 53 -21.80 12.78 2.75
CA HIS A 53 -22.77 11.74 2.43
C HIS A 53 -22.93 10.64 3.47
N LEU A 54 -22.01 10.52 4.47
CA LEU A 54 -22.09 9.44 5.47
C LEU A 54 -23.46 9.40 6.19
N GLY A 55 -23.96 10.54 6.63
CA GLY A 55 -25.23 10.64 7.33
C GLY A 55 -26.42 10.24 6.45
N GLN A 56 -26.40 10.59 5.17
CA GLN A 56 -27.42 10.21 4.20
C GLN A 56 -27.33 8.70 3.91
N LEU A 57 -26.16 8.20 3.59
CA LEU A 57 -25.95 6.76 3.33
C LEU A 57 -26.42 5.88 4.49
N ASN A 58 -26.15 6.28 5.73
CA ASN A 58 -26.59 5.53 6.91
C ASN A 58 -28.12 5.58 7.09
N ARG A 59 -28.81 6.66 6.67
CA ARG A 59 -30.28 6.74 6.73
C ARG A 59 -30.96 5.98 5.61
N ASP A 60 -30.43 6.09 4.40
CA ASP A 60 -31.05 5.53 3.19
C ASP A 60 -30.78 4.03 3.04
N PHE A 61 -29.61 3.60 3.54
CA PHE A 61 -29.17 2.20 3.47
C PHE A 61 -28.87 1.67 4.87
N LYS A 62 -29.29 0.47 5.19
CA LYS A 62 -28.96 -0.22 6.46
C LYS A 62 -27.53 -0.76 6.42
N ILE A 63 -26.55 0.13 6.35
CA ILE A 63 -25.14 -0.23 6.21
C ILE A 63 -24.66 -0.86 7.51
N GLN A 64 -24.16 -2.09 7.43
CA GLN A 64 -23.59 -2.80 8.57
C GLN A 64 -22.10 -2.51 8.74
N TYR A 65 -21.37 -2.40 7.64
CA TYR A 65 -19.93 -2.15 7.62
C TYR A 65 -19.56 -1.30 6.42
N TYR A 66 -18.65 -0.36 6.63
CA TYR A 66 -17.90 0.28 5.55
C TYR A 66 -16.60 -0.46 5.32
N VAL A 67 -16.29 -0.80 4.08
CA VAL A 67 -15.04 -1.44 3.69
C VAL A 67 -14.30 -0.51 2.74
N PHE A 68 -13.07 -0.18 3.05
CA PHE A 68 -12.25 0.72 2.22
C PHE A 68 -10.77 0.32 2.29
N ASP A 69 -9.98 0.82 1.37
CA ASP A 69 -8.56 0.54 1.32
C ASP A 69 -7.76 1.39 2.32
N SER A 70 -6.44 1.18 2.37
CA SER A 70 -5.55 1.88 3.30
C SER A 70 -5.45 3.40 3.07
N ALA A 71 -5.91 3.92 1.93
CA ALA A 71 -5.94 5.37 1.68
C ALA A 71 -6.92 6.09 2.62
N GLY A 72 -7.98 5.40 3.06
CA GLY A 72 -8.91 5.91 4.05
C GLY A 72 -8.46 5.79 5.51
N PHE A 73 -7.36 5.08 5.80
CA PHE A 73 -6.86 4.90 7.17
C PHE A 73 -6.09 6.14 7.64
N VAL A 74 -6.79 7.22 7.84
CA VAL A 74 -6.29 8.48 8.40
C VAL A 74 -7.15 8.91 9.59
N GLN A 75 -6.54 9.57 10.57
CA GLN A 75 -7.21 9.91 11.84
C GLN A 75 -8.55 10.63 11.64
N GLU A 76 -8.59 11.63 10.78
CA GLU A 76 -9.82 12.40 10.54
C GLU A 76 -10.95 11.56 9.96
N THR A 77 -10.63 10.61 9.09
CA THR A 77 -11.61 9.66 8.54
C THR A 77 -12.16 8.75 9.64
N LEU A 78 -11.27 8.18 10.46
CA LEU A 78 -11.64 7.25 11.52
C LEU A 78 -12.49 7.94 12.60
N ILE A 79 -12.14 9.18 12.99
CA ILE A 79 -12.95 9.99 13.91
C ILE A 79 -14.35 10.25 13.33
N ARG A 80 -14.43 10.58 12.03
CA ARG A 80 -15.70 10.88 11.36
C ARG A 80 -16.61 9.66 11.23
N LEU A 81 -16.05 8.48 11.04
CA LEU A 81 -16.81 7.23 11.05
C LEU A 81 -17.46 6.95 12.42
N GLY A 82 -16.88 7.47 13.50
CA GLY A 82 -17.46 7.40 14.84
C GLY A 82 -17.77 5.96 15.26
N GLU A 83 -19.02 5.72 15.66
CA GLU A 83 -19.50 4.40 16.07
C GLU A 83 -19.86 3.49 14.88
N THR A 84 -19.77 3.99 13.65
CA THR A 84 -20.03 3.18 12.45
C THR A 84 -18.99 2.06 12.36
N ARG A 85 -19.42 0.86 12.07
CA ARG A 85 -18.50 -0.28 11.89
C ARG A 85 -17.77 -0.18 10.56
N TRP A 86 -16.46 -0.41 10.58
CA TRP A 86 -15.64 -0.34 9.39
C TRP A 86 -14.53 -1.41 9.38
N ILE A 87 -14.08 -1.74 8.20
CA ILE A 87 -12.97 -2.65 7.94
C ILE A 87 -12.06 -1.98 6.92
N THR A 88 -10.78 -1.92 7.21
CA THR A 88 -9.77 -1.39 6.29
C THR A 88 -8.42 -2.06 6.50
N ARG A 89 -7.55 -1.93 5.53
CA ARG A 89 -6.16 -2.35 5.67
C ARG A 89 -5.36 -1.24 6.38
N VAL A 90 -4.62 -1.62 7.40
CA VAL A 90 -3.67 -0.72 8.07
C VAL A 90 -2.45 -0.52 7.17
N PRO A 91 -2.02 0.73 6.90
CA PRO A 91 -0.81 0.99 6.12
C PRO A 91 0.45 0.47 6.81
N GLU A 92 1.33 -0.19 6.07
CA GLU A 92 2.64 -0.65 6.57
C GLU A 92 3.61 0.49 6.92
N THR A 93 3.31 1.72 6.47
CA THR A 93 4.06 2.93 6.85
C THR A 93 3.92 3.28 8.33
N ILE A 94 2.89 2.74 9.02
CA ILE A 94 2.67 2.96 10.45
C ILE A 94 3.64 2.09 11.25
N THR A 95 4.50 2.73 12.03
CA THR A 95 5.52 2.04 12.84
C THR A 95 4.91 1.00 13.79
N LEU A 96 3.80 1.33 14.46
CA LEU A 96 3.10 0.41 15.34
C LEU A 96 2.61 -0.84 14.59
N ALA A 97 2.13 -0.70 13.36
CA ALA A 97 1.68 -1.83 12.54
C ALA A 97 2.83 -2.78 12.22
N ARG A 98 4.01 -2.24 11.87
CA ARG A 98 5.22 -3.03 11.65
C ARG A 98 5.65 -3.75 12.91
N GLN A 99 5.74 -3.06 14.04
CA GLN A 99 6.11 -3.66 15.33
C GLN A 99 5.20 -4.82 15.72
N ILE A 100 3.88 -4.64 15.56
CA ILE A 100 2.91 -5.70 15.84
C ILE A 100 3.07 -6.87 14.85
N SER A 101 3.25 -6.60 13.58
CA SER A 101 3.45 -7.64 12.57
C SER A 101 4.71 -8.44 12.85
N ASP A 102 5.81 -7.80 13.19
CA ASP A 102 7.08 -8.45 13.51
C ASP A 102 6.98 -9.30 14.78
N ALA A 103 6.35 -8.77 15.83
CA ALA A 103 6.15 -9.47 17.10
C ALA A 103 5.31 -10.76 16.93
N VAL A 104 4.33 -10.75 16.04
CA VAL A 104 3.41 -11.88 15.81
C VAL A 104 3.91 -12.81 14.70
N ALA A 105 4.85 -12.37 13.87
CA ALA A 105 5.33 -13.11 12.70
C ALA A 105 5.86 -14.50 13.07
N ALA A 106 6.66 -14.61 14.13
CA ALA A 106 7.22 -15.88 14.60
C ALA A 106 6.12 -16.86 15.06
N GLU A 107 5.13 -16.37 15.81
CA GLU A 107 3.98 -17.17 16.25
C GLU A 107 3.17 -17.68 15.04
N LEU A 108 2.93 -16.82 14.06
CA LEU A 108 2.19 -17.18 12.87
C LEU A 108 2.98 -18.02 11.85
N ALA A 109 4.30 -18.13 12.00
CA ALA A 109 5.15 -18.92 11.11
C ALA A 109 5.16 -20.42 11.38
N THR A 110 4.75 -20.88 12.57
CA THR A 110 5.05 -22.20 13.10
C THR A 110 4.07 -23.33 12.77
N THR A 111 2.95 -23.06 12.13
CA THR A 111 1.90 -24.08 11.86
C THR A 111 1.62 -24.26 10.37
N ASP A 112 1.07 -25.38 10.01
CA ASP A 112 0.89 -25.88 8.62
C ASP A 112 -0.44 -25.44 7.95
N THR A 113 -1.16 -24.48 8.54
CA THR A 113 -2.41 -23.98 7.96
C THR A 113 -2.18 -22.91 6.90
N PRO A 114 -2.95 -22.90 5.80
CA PRO A 114 -2.75 -21.94 4.70
C PRO A 114 -3.01 -20.49 5.09
N ILE A 115 -3.88 -20.25 6.07
CA ILE A 115 -4.22 -18.92 6.59
C ILE A 115 -4.17 -18.95 8.11
N ARG A 116 -3.55 -17.95 8.70
CA ARG A 116 -3.50 -17.73 10.14
C ARG A 116 -3.77 -16.30 10.47
N SER A 117 -4.30 -16.09 11.66
CA SER A 117 -4.57 -14.73 12.10
C SER A 117 -4.39 -14.59 13.61
N ARG A 118 -4.00 -13.39 14.01
CA ARG A 118 -3.97 -12.94 15.40
C ARG A 118 -4.78 -11.65 15.52
N SER A 119 -5.75 -11.65 16.43
CA SER A 119 -6.55 -10.46 16.74
C SER A 119 -6.00 -9.77 17.97
N LEU A 120 -5.84 -8.45 17.90
CA LEU A 120 -5.28 -7.61 18.97
C LEU A 120 -6.16 -6.37 19.16
N GLY A 121 -6.40 -5.98 20.41
CA GLY A 121 -6.96 -4.69 20.74
C GLY A 121 -5.84 -3.64 20.68
N VAL A 122 -6.02 -2.59 19.89
CA VAL A 122 -5.04 -1.52 19.71
C VAL A 122 -5.73 -0.18 19.89
N GLU A 123 -5.07 0.74 20.54
CA GLU A 123 -5.45 2.15 20.53
C GLU A 123 -4.54 2.90 19.57
N TYR A 124 -5.11 3.47 18.53
CA TYR A 124 -4.39 4.25 17.54
C TYR A 124 -5.14 5.54 17.23
N ALA A 125 -4.43 6.66 17.26
CA ALA A 125 -4.99 8.01 17.05
C ALA A 125 -6.17 8.33 17.98
N GLY A 126 -6.14 7.85 19.25
CA GLY A 126 -7.20 8.03 20.24
C GLY A 126 -8.44 7.16 20.01
N ILE A 127 -8.39 6.21 19.09
CA ILE A 127 -9.51 5.35 18.74
C ILE A 127 -9.16 3.90 19.09
N ARG A 128 -10.01 3.23 19.86
CA ARG A 128 -9.90 1.79 20.11
C ARG A 128 -10.31 0.99 18.89
N GLN A 129 -9.42 0.13 18.44
CA GLN A 129 -9.58 -0.66 17.22
C GLN A 129 -9.25 -2.13 17.51
N ARG A 130 -9.77 -3.01 16.68
CA ARG A 130 -9.36 -4.41 16.64
C ARG A 130 -8.54 -4.61 15.38
N TRP A 131 -7.24 -4.90 15.57
CA TRP A 131 -6.36 -5.22 14.46
C TRP A 131 -6.25 -6.71 14.29
N LEU A 132 -6.33 -7.15 13.05
CA LEU A 132 -6.19 -8.55 12.67
C LEU A 132 -4.93 -8.69 11.81
N VAL A 133 -3.90 -9.34 12.35
CA VAL A 133 -2.72 -9.72 11.59
C VAL A 133 -3.02 -11.05 10.92
N ILE A 134 -2.92 -11.07 9.59
CA ILE A 134 -3.20 -12.27 8.78
C ILE A 134 -1.93 -12.68 8.06
N CYS A 135 -1.51 -13.93 8.28
CA CYS A 135 -0.41 -14.56 7.54
C CYS A 135 -0.99 -15.60 6.58
N MET A 136 -0.76 -15.42 5.29
CA MET A 136 -1.13 -16.39 4.25
C MET A 136 0.13 -17.01 3.65
N ALA A 137 0.18 -18.33 3.56
CA ALA A 137 1.30 -19.06 2.97
C ALA A 137 1.60 -18.58 1.54
N SER A 138 0.56 -18.36 0.74
CA SER A 138 0.68 -17.84 -0.63
C SER A 138 1.29 -16.44 -0.72
N SER A 139 0.99 -15.56 0.26
CA SER A 139 1.57 -14.21 0.31
C SER A 139 3.03 -14.26 0.71
N ARG A 140 3.39 -15.11 1.67
CA ARG A 140 4.77 -15.33 2.09
C ARG A 140 5.60 -15.87 0.93
N GLN A 141 5.10 -16.87 0.20
CA GLN A 141 5.78 -17.41 -0.98
C GLN A 141 5.98 -16.34 -2.07
N ARG A 142 4.98 -15.50 -2.33
CA ARG A 142 5.11 -14.38 -3.28
C ARG A 142 6.16 -13.36 -2.84
N ALA A 143 6.21 -13.02 -1.56
CA ALA A 143 7.22 -12.13 -1.00
C ALA A 143 8.63 -12.71 -1.16
N GLN A 144 8.83 -13.99 -0.82
CA GLN A 144 10.10 -14.69 -1.02
C GLN A 144 10.53 -14.69 -2.48
N ASN A 145 9.62 -14.99 -3.40
CA ASN A 145 9.91 -14.98 -4.84
C ASN A 145 10.27 -13.56 -5.34
N SER A 146 9.66 -12.51 -4.77
CA SER A 146 10.00 -11.13 -5.11
C SER A 146 11.39 -10.75 -4.65
N VAL A 147 11.74 -11.07 -3.40
CA VAL A 147 13.08 -10.85 -2.85
C VAL A 147 14.13 -11.61 -3.68
N GLN A 148 13.86 -12.88 -4.00
CA GLN A 148 14.78 -13.67 -4.82
C GLN A 148 15.00 -13.07 -6.22
N ARG A 149 13.94 -12.58 -6.87
CA ARG A 149 14.07 -11.93 -8.18
C ARG A 149 14.89 -10.63 -8.09
N GLU A 150 14.67 -9.81 -7.07
CA GLU A 150 15.40 -8.57 -6.91
C GLU A 150 16.88 -8.85 -6.61
N TYR A 151 17.17 -9.85 -5.76
CA TYR A 151 18.53 -10.28 -5.48
C TYR A 151 19.28 -10.73 -6.75
N VAL A 152 18.62 -11.57 -7.59
CA VAL A 152 19.18 -12.01 -8.86
C VAL A 152 19.43 -10.83 -9.81
N LYS A 153 18.49 -9.89 -9.88
CA LYS A 153 18.60 -8.69 -10.73
C LYS A 153 19.77 -7.80 -10.28
N GLN A 154 19.91 -7.54 -8.98
CA GLN A 154 21.05 -6.80 -8.43
C GLN A 154 22.37 -7.50 -8.73
N GLY A 155 22.48 -8.82 -8.50
CA GLY A 155 23.66 -9.57 -8.84
C GLY A 155 24.04 -9.48 -10.33
N GLN A 156 23.04 -9.51 -11.22
CA GLN A 156 23.29 -9.31 -12.67
C GLN A 156 23.77 -7.89 -13.00
N GLN A 157 23.28 -6.88 -12.30
CA GLN A 157 23.74 -5.50 -12.46
C GLN A 157 25.19 -5.35 -12.01
N GLU A 158 25.55 -5.91 -10.86
CA GLU A 158 26.92 -5.92 -10.35
C GLU A 158 27.88 -6.61 -11.32
N VAL A 159 27.52 -7.78 -11.85
CA VAL A 159 28.31 -8.50 -12.84
C VAL A 159 28.49 -7.69 -14.11
N LYS A 160 27.45 -7.00 -14.60
CA LYS A 160 27.55 -6.11 -15.77
C LYS A 160 28.48 -4.92 -15.50
N ALA A 161 28.36 -4.29 -14.32
CA ALA A 161 29.22 -3.20 -13.92
C ALA A 161 30.70 -3.65 -13.85
N PHE A 162 30.95 -4.82 -13.26
CA PHE A 162 32.28 -5.42 -13.21
C PHE A 162 32.85 -5.71 -14.60
N HIS A 163 32.05 -6.31 -15.49
CA HIS A 163 32.48 -6.57 -16.86
C HIS A 163 32.75 -5.27 -17.65
N PHE A 164 31.98 -4.22 -17.41
CA PHE A 164 32.23 -2.92 -18.00
C PHE A 164 33.58 -2.36 -17.53
N LEU A 165 33.81 -2.34 -16.22
CA LEU A 165 35.07 -1.87 -15.63
C LEU A 165 36.28 -2.69 -16.07
N SER A 166 36.17 -4.02 -16.16
CA SER A 166 37.26 -4.91 -16.56
C SER A 166 37.73 -4.72 -18.00
N LYS A 167 36.91 -4.08 -18.85
CA LYS A 167 37.24 -3.76 -20.23
C LYS A 167 37.83 -2.35 -20.41
N GLN A 168 37.85 -1.54 -19.38
CA GLN A 168 38.41 -0.18 -19.43
C GLN A 168 39.92 -0.22 -19.26
N SER A 169 40.62 0.68 -19.98
CA SER A 169 42.03 0.94 -19.77
C SER A 169 42.16 2.09 -18.76
N PHE A 170 42.97 1.90 -17.73
CA PHE A 170 43.23 2.89 -16.71
C PHE A 170 44.66 3.38 -16.82
N PHE A 171 44.92 4.65 -16.57
CA PHE A 171 46.25 5.22 -16.62
C PHE A 171 47.13 4.78 -15.44
N CYS A 172 46.55 4.53 -14.28
CA CYS A 172 47.27 4.06 -13.10
C CYS A 172 46.32 3.34 -12.12
N ALA A 173 46.90 2.66 -11.12
CA ALA A 173 46.10 1.92 -10.09
C ALA A 173 45.19 2.85 -9.26
N ALA A 174 45.55 4.12 -9.05
CA ALA A 174 44.72 5.05 -8.31
C ALA A 174 43.46 5.45 -9.11
N ASP A 175 43.55 5.58 -10.41
CA ASP A 175 42.45 5.87 -11.33
C ASP A 175 41.46 4.69 -11.38
N ALA A 176 41.98 3.46 -11.48
CA ALA A 176 41.15 2.25 -11.39
C ALA A 176 40.43 2.15 -10.05
N GLY A 177 41.07 2.46 -8.93
CA GLY A 177 40.49 2.45 -7.61
C GLY A 177 39.41 3.53 -7.38
N ALA A 178 39.50 4.69 -8.05
CA ALA A 178 38.50 5.73 -8.02
C ALA A 178 37.23 5.30 -8.79
N SER A 179 37.39 4.70 -9.97
CA SER A 179 36.32 4.25 -10.83
C SER A 179 35.51 3.07 -10.19
N THR A 180 36.18 2.17 -9.49
CA THR A 180 35.51 1.06 -8.77
C THR A 180 34.70 1.54 -7.59
N ARG A 181 35.16 2.56 -6.85
CA ARG A 181 34.41 3.15 -5.72
C ARG A 181 33.16 3.90 -6.18
N SER A 182 33.23 4.60 -7.30
CA SER A 182 32.07 5.28 -7.89
C SER A 182 30.97 4.30 -8.34
N ALA A 183 31.37 3.15 -8.88
CA ALA A 183 30.42 2.12 -9.35
C ALA A 183 29.76 1.34 -8.19
N ALA A 184 30.42 1.23 -7.04
CA ALA A 184 29.88 0.52 -5.86
C ALA A 184 28.96 1.39 -4.98
N GLY A 185 28.91 2.71 -5.21
CA GLY A 185 28.12 3.67 -4.43
C GLY A 185 26.85 4.17 -5.11
N SER A 186 26.42 3.57 -6.24
CA SER A 186 25.18 3.84 -6.95
C SER A 186 24.19 2.72 -6.71
#